data_0d8d5854a120ceacc54484fa0228d4bc
#
_entry.id   0d8d5854a120ceacc54484fa0228d4bc
#
_cell.length_a   1.000
_cell.length_b   1.000
_cell.length_c   1.000
_cell.angle_alpha   90.00
_cell.angle_beta   90.00
_cell.angle_gamma   90.00
#
_symmetry.space_group_name_H-M   'P 1'
#
loop_
_entity.id
_entity.type
_entity.pdbx_description
1 polymer ?
#
loop_
_entity_poly.entity_id
_entity_poly.type
_entity_poly.pdbx_seq_one_letter_code
_entity_poly.pdbx_strand_id
1 'polypeptide(L)'
;MAAEDSARFLPALVLAMQQADMITKSHSLKQVAVQLPLLRDVVQEDSRRGIVTVKDSCARNMHRLVCVVTFMRVLLEQFARSPSVTVKEAATAAYEQALAPIHTYVIRTAVWAGMYVLPSREHFMHQLGETEQSARQSALAFLACSKDVEQRVLRLFAGINMPASTP
;
A
#
# COMPACT_ATOMS: atom_id res chain seq x y z
N MET A 1 -24.55 0.18 10.03
CA MET A 1 -23.36 -0.57 10.46
C MET A 1 -22.26 -0.57 9.42
N ALA A 2 -22.45 -1.01 8.17
CA ALA A 2 -21.40 -1.02 7.15
C ALA A 2 -20.91 0.38 6.69
N ALA A 3 -21.76 1.41 6.71
CA ALA A 3 -21.41 2.77 6.31
C ALA A 3 -20.54 3.52 7.33
N GLU A 4 -20.71 3.25 8.62
CA GLU A 4 -19.89 3.87 9.68
C GLU A 4 -18.46 3.31 9.71
N ASP A 5 -18.26 2.04 9.38
CA ASP A 5 -16.93 1.44 9.28
C ASP A 5 -16.15 1.98 8.06
N SER A 6 -16.84 2.23 6.95
CA SER A 6 -16.21 2.79 5.74
C SER A 6 -15.77 4.26 5.92
N ALA A 7 -16.57 5.07 6.64
CA ALA A 7 -16.26 6.48 6.88
C ALA A 7 -14.97 6.71 7.72
N ARG A 8 -14.53 5.68 8.45
CA ARG A 8 -13.33 5.74 9.30
C ARG A 8 -12.09 5.12 8.65
N PHE A 9 -12.23 4.51 7.48
CA PHE A 9 -11.14 3.74 6.86
C PHE A 9 -9.94 4.62 6.50
N LEU A 10 -10.14 5.71 5.75
CA LEU A 10 -9.05 6.60 5.37
C LEU A 10 -8.36 7.27 6.56
N PRO A 11 -9.09 7.88 7.53
CA PRO A 11 -8.48 8.40 8.75
C PRO A 11 -7.74 7.36 9.57
N ALA A 12 -8.28 6.14 9.70
CA ALA A 12 -7.61 5.04 10.41
C ALA A 12 -6.33 4.60 9.69
N LEU A 13 -6.34 4.54 8.37
CA LEU A 13 -5.17 4.20 7.56
C LEU A 13 -4.07 5.28 7.69
N VAL A 14 -4.44 6.56 7.66
CA VAL A 14 -3.52 7.69 7.89
C VAL A 14 -2.90 7.59 9.28
N LEU A 15 -3.71 7.35 10.30
CA LEU A 15 -3.23 7.21 11.69
C LEU A 15 -2.26 6.02 11.82
N ALA A 16 -2.59 4.87 11.24
CA ALA A 16 -1.72 3.69 11.25
C ALA A 16 -0.38 3.96 10.55
N MET A 17 -0.38 4.68 9.43
CA MET A 17 0.85 5.05 8.72
C MET A 17 1.68 6.07 9.49
N GLN A 18 1.05 7.04 10.15
CA GLN A 18 1.74 8.00 11.02
C GLN A 18 2.37 7.31 12.23
N GLN A 19 1.68 6.35 12.84
CA GLN A 19 2.23 5.55 13.93
C GLN A 19 3.41 4.69 13.47
N ALA A 20 3.31 4.05 12.30
CA ALA A 20 4.39 3.28 11.70
C ALA A 20 5.60 4.17 11.39
N ASP A 21 5.39 5.40 10.90
CA ASP A 21 6.45 6.36 10.66
C ASP A 21 7.13 6.83 11.96
N MET A 22 6.35 7.12 13.01
CA MET A 22 6.90 7.43 14.35
C MET A 22 7.74 6.27 14.89
N ILE A 23 7.26 5.04 14.77
CA ILE A 23 7.99 3.83 15.18
C ILE A 23 9.31 3.70 14.41
N THR A 24 9.29 3.94 13.09
CA THR A 24 10.50 3.81 12.25
C THR A 24 11.51 4.95 12.44
N LYS A 25 11.08 6.14 12.84
CA LYS A 25 11.92 7.32 13.12
C LYS A 25 12.49 7.34 14.54
N SER A 26 11.79 6.73 15.50
CA SER A 26 12.20 6.79 16.90
C SER A 26 13.46 5.96 17.16
N HIS A 27 14.55 6.64 17.48
CA HIS A 27 15.83 6.02 17.87
C HIS A 27 15.77 5.33 19.25
N SER A 28 14.71 5.54 20.04
CA SER A 28 14.52 4.86 21.33
C SER A 28 14.15 3.38 21.17
N LEU A 29 13.86 2.93 19.95
CA LEU A 29 13.75 1.51 19.61
C LEU A 29 15.06 0.72 19.80
N LYS A 30 16.20 1.37 20.06
CA LYS A 30 17.42 0.63 20.42
C LYS A 30 17.24 -0.27 21.64
N GLN A 31 16.37 0.09 22.59
CA GLN A 31 16.09 -0.73 23.77
C GLN A 31 14.98 -1.78 23.54
N VAL A 32 14.02 -1.52 22.65
CA VAL A 32 12.98 -2.49 22.26
C VAL A 32 13.48 -3.45 21.17
N ALA A 33 14.43 -3.01 20.35
CA ALA A 33 15.07 -3.79 19.28
C ALA A 33 15.89 -4.99 19.77
N VAL A 34 16.16 -5.10 21.05
CA VAL A 34 16.83 -6.30 21.63
C VAL A 34 15.90 -7.53 21.62
N GLN A 35 14.59 -7.35 21.45
CA GLN A 35 13.62 -8.46 21.48
C GLN A 35 12.77 -8.62 20.22
N LEU A 36 12.77 -7.66 19.30
CA LEU A 36 12.06 -7.76 18.02
C LEU A 36 13.05 -7.51 16.89
N PRO A 37 13.19 -8.44 15.94
CA PRO A 37 14.06 -8.23 14.80
C PRO A 37 13.57 -7.00 14.01
N LEU A 38 14.50 -6.13 13.63
CA LEU A 38 14.19 -5.04 12.70
C LEU A 38 13.68 -5.63 11.38
N LEU A 39 12.82 -4.91 10.67
CA LEU A 39 12.35 -5.33 9.35
C LEU A 39 13.51 -5.71 8.41
N ARG A 40 14.63 -4.99 8.52
CA ARG A 40 15.87 -5.32 7.80
C ARG A 40 16.38 -6.73 8.15
N ASP A 41 16.40 -7.07 9.42
CA ASP A 41 16.94 -8.35 9.89
C ASP A 41 16.07 -9.50 9.40
N VAL A 42 14.74 -9.30 9.33
CA VAL A 42 13.81 -10.27 8.76
C VAL A 42 14.10 -10.52 7.28
N VAL A 43 14.29 -9.46 6.49
CA VAL A 43 14.59 -9.58 5.05
C VAL A 43 15.98 -10.21 4.85
N GLN A 44 16.97 -9.83 5.66
CA GLN A 44 18.33 -10.40 5.59
C GLN A 44 18.35 -11.88 5.99
N GLU A 45 17.61 -12.26 7.02
CA GLU A 45 17.53 -13.67 7.43
C GLU A 45 16.83 -14.52 6.36
N ASP A 46 15.71 -14.08 5.80
CA ASP A 46 15.05 -14.77 4.70
C ASP A 46 15.96 -14.84 3.46
N SER A 47 16.75 -13.79 3.21
CA SER A 47 17.74 -13.77 2.12
C SER A 47 18.87 -14.78 2.36
N ARG A 48 19.44 -14.79 3.58
CA ARG A 48 20.48 -15.74 3.96
C ARG A 48 20.01 -17.19 3.85
N ARG A 49 18.74 -17.46 4.15
CA ARG A 49 18.10 -18.78 4.02
C ARG A 49 17.70 -19.12 2.58
N GLY A 50 17.80 -18.18 1.65
CA GLY A 50 17.36 -18.36 0.26
C GLY A 50 15.84 -18.48 0.09
N ILE A 51 15.06 -18.00 1.07
CA ILE A 51 13.58 -18.15 1.08
C ILE A 51 12.84 -16.83 0.83
N VAL A 52 13.53 -15.75 0.54
CA VAL A 52 12.92 -14.41 0.38
C VAL A 52 11.78 -14.37 -0.64
N THR A 53 11.81 -15.25 -1.64
CA THR A 53 10.78 -15.34 -2.69
C THR A 53 9.78 -16.47 -2.46
N VAL A 54 10.02 -17.31 -1.44
CA VAL A 54 9.16 -18.47 -1.15
C VAL A 54 7.80 -18.00 -0.63
N LYS A 55 6.74 -18.73 -0.99
CA LYS A 55 5.39 -18.46 -0.47
C LYS A 55 5.43 -18.46 1.06
N ASP A 56 4.71 -17.49 1.63
CA ASP A 56 4.55 -17.29 3.08
C ASP A 56 5.82 -16.87 3.85
N SER A 57 6.95 -16.60 3.17
CA SER A 57 8.08 -15.94 3.84
C SER A 57 7.72 -14.52 4.30
N CYS A 58 8.31 -14.11 5.42
CA CYS A 58 8.06 -12.77 5.96
C CYS A 58 8.51 -11.68 5.00
N ALA A 59 9.65 -11.83 4.35
CA ALA A 59 10.16 -10.89 3.37
C ALA A 59 9.22 -10.75 2.17
N ARG A 60 8.72 -11.88 1.61
CA ARG A 60 7.78 -11.83 0.50
C ARG A 60 6.47 -11.16 0.87
N ASN A 61 5.92 -11.48 2.04
CA ASN A 61 4.68 -10.85 2.53
C ASN A 61 4.87 -9.35 2.77
N MET A 62 6.01 -8.94 3.33
CA MET A 62 6.36 -7.53 3.50
C MET A 62 6.48 -6.79 2.16
N HIS A 63 7.13 -7.39 1.16
CA HIS A 63 7.20 -6.81 -0.19
C HIS A 63 5.81 -6.62 -0.80
N ARG A 64 4.91 -7.59 -0.65
CA ARG A 64 3.54 -7.47 -1.14
C ARG A 64 2.75 -6.41 -0.41
N LEU A 65 2.92 -6.31 0.90
CA LEU A 65 2.28 -5.26 1.69
C LEU A 65 2.72 -3.86 1.24
N VAL A 66 4.01 -3.65 0.99
CA VAL A 66 4.48 -2.35 0.49
C VAL A 66 3.97 -2.05 -0.92
N CYS A 67 3.81 -3.05 -1.78
CA CYS A 67 3.17 -2.85 -3.09
C CYS A 67 1.70 -2.41 -2.95
N VAL A 68 0.97 -2.92 -1.95
CA VAL A 68 -0.40 -2.44 -1.64
C VAL A 68 -0.37 -1.00 -1.14
N VAL A 69 0.58 -0.64 -0.29
CA VAL A 69 0.77 0.76 0.17
C VAL A 69 1.07 1.68 -1.01
N THR A 70 1.94 1.25 -1.93
CA THR A 70 2.23 1.97 -3.19
C THR A 70 0.96 2.15 -4.02
N PHE A 71 0.16 1.09 -4.16
CA PHE A 71 -1.12 1.16 -4.87
C PHE A 71 -2.04 2.23 -4.26
N MET A 72 -2.23 2.20 -2.94
CA MET A 72 -3.06 3.17 -2.23
C MET A 72 -2.53 4.60 -2.39
N ARG A 73 -1.21 4.77 -2.30
CA ARG A 73 -0.58 6.08 -2.50
C ARG A 73 -0.85 6.64 -3.89
N VAL A 74 -0.62 5.86 -4.92
CA VAL A 74 -0.84 6.30 -6.31
C VAL A 74 -2.32 6.57 -6.58
N LEU A 75 -3.22 5.71 -6.08
CA LEU A 75 -4.67 5.90 -6.18
C LEU A 75 -5.10 7.25 -5.59
N LEU A 76 -4.69 7.52 -4.35
CA LEU A 76 -5.04 8.76 -3.65
C LEU A 76 -4.37 9.99 -4.27
N GLU A 77 -3.15 9.84 -4.80
CA GLU A 77 -2.46 10.90 -5.55
C GLU A 77 -3.25 11.31 -6.80
N GLN A 78 -3.78 10.35 -7.56
CA GLN A 78 -4.63 10.61 -8.71
C GLN A 78 -5.94 11.33 -8.29
N PHE A 79 -6.59 10.88 -7.21
CA PHE A 79 -7.78 11.55 -6.70
C PHE A 79 -7.51 12.97 -6.21
N ALA A 80 -6.41 13.20 -5.51
CA ALA A 80 -6.03 14.53 -5.04
C ALA A 80 -5.63 15.48 -6.17
N ARG A 81 -5.19 14.94 -7.32
CA ARG A 81 -4.73 15.71 -8.48
C ARG A 81 -5.87 16.46 -9.17
N SER A 82 -7.00 15.80 -9.42
CA SER A 82 -8.13 16.42 -10.09
C SER A 82 -9.46 15.75 -9.72
N PRO A 83 -10.52 16.54 -9.52
CA PRO A 83 -11.89 16.01 -9.35
C PRO A 83 -12.42 15.28 -10.58
N SER A 84 -11.88 15.54 -11.77
CA SER A 84 -12.33 14.90 -13.02
C SER A 84 -11.77 13.49 -13.22
N VAL A 85 -10.78 13.08 -12.44
CA VAL A 85 -10.22 11.73 -12.53
C VAL A 85 -11.25 10.71 -12.04
N THR A 86 -11.56 9.76 -12.89
CA THR A 86 -12.49 8.65 -12.56
C THR A 86 -11.83 7.62 -11.64
N VAL A 87 -12.64 6.84 -10.93
CA VAL A 87 -12.14 5.71 -10.11
C VAL A 87 -11.37 4.72 -10.97
N LYS A 88 -11.85 4.45 -12.19
CA LYS A 88 -11.19 3.54 -13.13
C LYS A 88 -9.81 4.04 -13.55
N GLU A 89 -9.68 5.31 -13.92
CA GLU A 89 -8.39 5.89 -14.31
C GLU A 89 -7.39 5.85 -13.15
N ALA A 90 -7.82 6.28 -11.96
CA ALA A 90 -6.98 6.27 -10.77
C ALA A 90 -6.54 4.84 -10.38
N ALA A 91 -7.48 3.89 -10.39
CA ALA A 91 -7.20 2.49 -10.06
C ALA A 91 -6.30 1.83 -11.13
N THR A 92 -6.49 2.15 -12.41
CA THR A 92 -5.63 1.66 -13.50
C THR A 92 -4.20 2.13 -13.32
N ALA A 93 -3.98 3.43 -13.13
CA ALA A 93 -2.64 3.99 -12.93
C ALA A 93 -1.95 3.40 -11.70
N ALA A 94 -2.69 3.27 -10.60
CA ALA A 94 -2.18 2.68 -9.36
C ALA A 94 -1.82 1.19 -9.54
N TYR A 95 -2.67 0.44 -10.23
CA TYR A 95 -2.44 -0.99 -10.48
C TYR A 95 -1.24 -1.23 -11.38
N GLU A 96 -1.12 -0.52 -12.48
CA GLU A 96 0.01 -0.65 -13.40
C GLU A 96 1.34 -0.37 -12.73
N GLN A 97 1.37 0.65 -11.88
CA GLN A 97 2.60 1.03 -11.20
C GLN A 97 2.98 0.08 -10.05
N ALA A 98 2.01 -0.39 -9.27
CA ALA A 98 2.31 -1.03 -7.99
C ALA A 98 2.10 -2.54 -7.98
N LEU A 99 1.04 -3.05 -8.62
CA LEU A 99 0.63 -4.44 -8.47
C LEU A 99 0.81 -5.27 -9.74
N ALA A 100 0.65 -4.68 -10.93
CA ALA A 100 0.83 -5.40 -12.18
C ALA A 100 2.21 -6.08 -12.31
N PRO A 101 3.33 -5.48 -11.85
CA PRO A 101 4.64 -6.11 -11.92
C PRO A 101 4.77 -7.40 -11.10
N ILE A 102 3.98 -7.53 -10.04
CA ILE A 102 4.02 -8.69 -9.14
C ILE A 102 2.88 -9.68 -9.35
N HIS A 103 1.99 -9.42 -10.31
CA HIS A 103 0.87 -10.30 -10.64
C HIS A 103 1.14 -11.12 -11.89
N THR A 104 0.71 -12.40 -11.87
CA THR A 104 0.72 -13.27 -13.05
C THR A 104 -0.26 -12.77 -14.10
N TYR A 105 -0.11 -13.24 -15.33
CA TYR A 105 -1.02 -12.92 -16.43
C TYR A 105 -2.49 -13.18 -16.08
N VAL A 106 -2.79 -14.32 -15.45
CA VAL A 106 -4.16 -14.69 -15.05
C VAL A 106 -4.76 -13.68 -14.08
N ILE A 107 -3.99 -13.30 -13.05
CA ILE A 107 -4.43 -12.28 -12.08
C ILE A 107 -4.64 -10.93 -12.77
N ARG A 108 -3.72 -10.54 -13.65
CA ARG A 108 -3.82 -9.28 -14.40
C ARG A 108 -5.09 -9.23 -15.24
N THR A 109 -5.42 -10.30 -15.94
CA THR A 109 -6.65 -10.40 -16.75
C THR A 109 -7.90 -10.25 -15.88
N ALA A 110 -7.94 -10.92 -14.71
CA ALA A 110 -9.06 -10.81 -13.78
C ALA A 110 -9.20 -9.39 -13.22
N VAL A 111 -8.10 -8.73 -12.87
CA VAL A 111 -8.12 -7.34 -12.40
C VAL A 111 -8.62 -6.40 -13.49
N TRP A 112 -8.15 -6.56 -14.74
CA TRP A 112 -8.64 -5.77 -15.87
C TRP A 112 -10.16 -5.91 -16.08
N ALA A 113 -10.68 -7.12 -15.98
CA ALA A 113 -12.13 -7.34 -16.03
C ALA A 113 -12.86 -6.60 -14.89
N GLY A 114 -12.29 -6.63 -13.67
CA GLY A 114 -12.82 -5.91 -12.50
C GLY A 114 -12.84 -4.38 -12.67
N MET A 115 -11.92 -3.80 -13.44
CA MET A 115 -11.89 -2.35 -13.67
C MET A 115 -13.12 -1.81 -14.41
N TYR A 116 -13.85 -2.66 -15.14
CA TYR A 116 -15.05 -2.25 -15.85
C TYR A 116 -16.30 -2.11 -14.97
N VAL A 117 -16.29 -2.70 -13.78
CA VAL A 117 -17.41 -2.65 -12.83
C VAL A 117 -17.20 -1.65 -11.69
N LEU A 118 -16.11 -0.87 -11.74
CA LEU A 118 -15.84 0.16 -10.75
C LEU A 118 -16.92 1.25 -10.78
N PRO A 119 -17.35 1.74 -9.60
CA PRO A 119 -18.40 2.76 -9.49
C PRO A 119 -17.92 4.11 -10.02
N SER A 120 -18.87 5.03 -10.22
CA SER A 120 -18.55 6.44 -10.44
C SER A 120 -17.85 7.02 -9.22
N ARG A 121 -17.09 8.11 -9.42
CA ARG A 121 -16.39 8.79 -8.32
C ARG A 121 -17.34 9.26 -7.22
N GLU A 122 -18.49 9.82 -7.60
CA GLU A 122 -19.52 10.26 -6.67
C GLU A 122 -20.05 9.10 -5.82
N HIS A 123 -20.40 7.99 -6.48
CA HIS A 123 -20.86 6.80 -5.77
C HIS A 123 -19.79 6.21 -4.85
N PHE A 124 -18.54 6.20 -5.29
CA PHE A 124 -17.40 5.74 -4.48
C PHE A 124 -17.22 6.60 -3.23
N MET A 125 -17.25 7.94 -3.37
CA MET A 125 -17.17 8.86 -2.23
C MET A 125 -18.34 8.67 -1.26
N HIS A 126 -19.55 8.50 -1.80
CA HIS A 126 -20.73 8.23 -0.99
C HIS A 126 -20.61 6.91 -0.20
N GLN A 127 -20.11 5.85 -0.83
CA GLN A 127 -19.86 4.57 -0.14
C GLN A 127 -18.83 4.68 0.98
N LEU A 128 -17.82 5.55 0.83
CA LEU A 128 -16.83 5.82 1.87
C LEU A 128 -17.36 6.73 2.98
N GLY A 129 -18.54 7.35 2.82
CA GLY A 129 -19.05 8.37 3.73
C GLY A 129 -18.24 9.66 3.72
N GLU A 130 -17.52 9.92 2.62
CA GLU A 130 -16.62 11.05 2.47
C GLU A 130 -17.20 12.11 1.51
N THR A 131 -16.85 13.37 1.76
CA THR A 131 -16.99 14.45 0.79
C THR A 131 -15.69 14.60 -0.01
N GLU A 132 -15.73 15.27 -1.16
CA GLU A 132 -14.50 15.57 -1.92
C GLU A 132 -13.47 16.33 -1.09
N GLN A 133 -13.91 17.20 -0.19
CA GLN A 133 -13.03 17.97 0.68
C GLN A 133 -12.40 17.11 1.76
N SER A 134 -13.18 16.30 2.49
CA SER A 134 -12.66 15.43 3.55
C SER A 134 -11.75 14.34 2.99
N ALA A 135 -12.15 13.71 1.86
CA ALA A 135 -11.35 12.72 1.17
C ALA A 135 -10.00 13.29 0.70
N ARG A 136 -10.01 14.51 0.13
CA ARG A 136 -8.78 15.21 -0.28
C ARG A 136 -7.86 15.47 0.91
N GLN A 137 -8.40 15.91 2.04
CA GLN A 137 -7.64 16.20 3.26
C GLN A 137 -6.98 14.94 3.81
N SER A 138 -7.75 13.84 3.92
CA SER A 138 -7.25 12.54 4.35
C SER A 138 -6.21 11.97 3.38
N ALA A 139 -6.44 12.11 2.06
CA ALA A 139 -5.48 11.71 1.04
C ALA A 139 -4.14 12.44 1.17
N LEU A 140 -4.15 13.77 1.33
CA LEU A 140 -2.92 14.56 1.48
C LEU A 140 -2.16 14.19 2.76
N ALA A 141 -2.86 13.93 3.87
CA ALA A 141 -2.24 13.46 5.11
C ALA A 141 -1.58 12.08 4.94
N PHE A 142 -2.26 11.15 4.24
CA PHE A 142 -1.69 9.85 3.90
C PHE A 142 -0.47 9.97 2.99
N LEU A 143 -0.54 10.80 1.95
CA LEU A 143 0.56 11.02 1.01
C LEU A 143 1.81 11.59 1.69
N ALA A 144 1.63 12.45 2.70
CA ALA A 144 2.73 13.05 3.44
C ALA A 144 3.58 12.02 4.21
N CYS A 145 2.97 10.93 4.71
CA CYS A 145 3.68 9.91 5.49
C CYS A 145 4.01 8.64 4.69
N SER A 146 3.16 8.25 3.73
CA SER A 146 3.28 6.96 3.04
C SER A 146 4.52 6.85 2.16
N LYS A 147 4.91 7.91 1.47
CA LYS A 147 6.02 7.92 0.53
C LYS A 147 7.37 7.59 1.19
N ASP A 148 7.63 8.15 2.36
CA ASP A 148 8.87 7.91 3.08
C ASP A 148 8.91 6.47 3.63
N VAL A 149 7.81 5.99 4.20
CA VAL A 149 7.69 4.60 4.68
C VAL A 149 7.86 3.62 3.52
N GLU A 150 7.16 3.83 2.40
CA GLU A 150 7.28 3.03 1.19
C GLU A 150 8.74 2.93 0.72
N GLN A 151 9.41 4.07 0.56
CA GLN A 151 10.80 4.11 0.10
C GLN A 151 11.77 3.43 1.06
N ARG A 152 11.55 3.54 2.37
CA ARG A 152 12.39 2.85 3.37
C ARG A 152 12.22 1.34 3.28
N VAL A 153 10.97 0.86 3.17
CA VAL A 153 10.71 -0.58 3.06
C VAL A 153 11.22 -1.12 1.72
N LEU A 154 10.99 -0.43 0.60
CA LEU A 154 11.50 -0.86 -0.70
C LEU A 154 13.03 -0.95 -0.76
N ARG A 155 13.74 -0.07 -0.06
CA ARG A 155 15.21 -0.15 0.02
C ARG A 155 15.72 -1.43 0.68
N LEU A 156 14.91 -2.09 1.51
CA LEU A 156 15.28 -3.39 2.11
C LEU A 156 15.37 -4.50 1.05
N PHE A 157 14.69 -4.32 -0.08
CA PHE A 157 14.66 -5.26 -1.20
C PHE A 157 15.60 -4.86 -2.36
N ALA A 158 16.43 -3.84 -2.17
CA ALA A 158 17.39 -3.42 -3.18
C ALA A 158 18.34 -4.59 -3.54
N GLY A 159 18.42 -4.94 -4.83
CA GLY A 159 19.20 -6.06 -5.32
C GLY A 159 18.53 -7.44 -5.20
N ILE A 160 17.34 -7.52 -4.61
CA ILE A 160 16.57 -8.76 -4.53
C ILE A 160 15.55 -8.80 -5.67
N ASN A 161 15.63 -9.80 -6.54
CA ASN A 161 14.64 -10.01 -7.60
C ASN A 161 13.39 -10.66 -7.00
N MET A 162 12.33 -9.88 -6.85
CA MET A 162 11.03 -10.35 -6.34
C MET A 162 10.16 -10.83 -7.51
N PRO A 163 9.85 -12.14 -7.61
CA PRO A 163 9.10 -12.69 -8.74
C PRO A 163 7.64 -12.23 -8.70
N ALA A 164 7.00 -12.28 -9.87
CA ALA A 164 5.56 -12.23 -9.98
C ALA A 164 4.90 -13.33 -9.11
N SER A 165 3.66 -13.09 -8.71
CA SER A 165 2.89 -14.09 -7.95
C SER A 165 2.79 -15.38 -8.74
N THR A 166 3.39 -16.45 -8.23
CA THR A 166 2.94 -17.80 -8.61
C THR A 166 1.55 -18.02 -8.05
N PRO A 167 0.64 -18.66 -8.82
CA PRO A 167 -0.69 -19.01 -8.36
C PRO A 167 -0.67 -19.88 -7.11
#